data_fc577da6fcdb5bbb6d13b5aa302c05d6
#
_entry.id   fc577da6fcdb5bbb6d13b5aa302c05d6
#
_cell.length_a   1.000
_cell.length_b   1.000
_cell.length_c   1.000
_cell.angle_alpha   90.00
_cell.angle_beta   90.00
_cell.angle_gamma   90.00
#
_symmetry.space_group_name_H-M   'P 1'
#
loop_
_entity.id
_entity.type
_entity.pdbx_description
1 polymer ?
#
loop_
_entity_poly.entity_id
_entity_poly.type
_entity_poly.pdbx_seq_one_letter_code
_entity_poly.pdbx_strand_id
1 'polypeptide(L)'
;MSERPNSVKNNLYTLLPPQWMKRSKLTLVTLVAGSLAFAEPPAQPAYSGLGDPHLNVVERTADEAARIARVTAPTTDFSIVQQFEERSAGAATVRVLRDANAFSQPSGNVTFEDELEFKLGNGLFRKLWVSSPSSTLASDGLGPLFNARSCQRCHIKDGRGHPPENAADNAVSMFLRISIMDPDGIPDDAALAEIADYIATQPDPNYGTQLQDFAVQGHASEYSLGITYKEEVVTLADGSAISLRHPTYSADNLGYGPLAEGAMLSPRVAPQMIGLGLLEAIPANDILANADPDDVDNDGISGRPNIVWSLEHDQPMLGRFGLKAGNPTIMQQSAGAFAGDIGISSPLFPLGSGECTANQTLCQNAIHGDEDARGTEIDAESMELVTFYSRNLGVPARRNVKDPNVLRGKEVFYKTGCVACHTPSFVTHRLADQPEQSFQLIWPYSDLLLHDMGPALADNRPEARATGREWRTPPLWGIGLTKQVSGHTYFLHDGRARSLLEAILWHGGEAQSQRDTVVKMSREERDALLKFLESL
;
A
#
# COMPACT_ATOMS: atom_id res chain seq x y z
N MET A 1 -38.31 -29.86 40.58
CA MET A 1 -37.67 -31.16 40.76
C MET A 1 -36.36 -31.07 40.07
N SER A 2 -35.33 -30.69 40.79
CA SER A 2 -34.28 -31.50 41.48
C SER A 2 -33.41 -32.18 40.44
N GLU A 3 -32.11 -32.10 40.38
CA GLU A 3 -31.07 -31.72 41.35
C GLU A 3 -29.71 -31.60 40.60
N ARG A 4 -28.85 -30.70 41.05
CA ARG A 4 -27.39 -30.82 40.99
C ARG A 4 -26.96 -31.71 42.17
N PRO A 5 -25.68 -32.08 42.45
CA PRO A 5 -24.39 -31.68 41.94
C PRO A 5 -23.37 -32.86 41.86
N ASN A 6 -22.11 -32.65 41.45
CA ASN A 6 -20.96 -32.77 42.39
C ASN A 6 -19.58 -32.54 41.74
N SER A 7 -18.78 -31.82 42.44
CA SER A 7 -17.36 -31.53 42.35
C SER A 7 -16.49 -32.63 42.97
N VAL A 8 -15.26 -32.81 42.49
CA VAL A 8 -14.09 -33.33 43.28
C VAL A 8 -12.81 -32.79 42.60
N LYS A 9 -12.14 -31.87 43.20
CA LYS A 9 -10.98 -31.72 44.07
C LYS A 9 -9.65 -32.29 43.54
N ASN A 10 -8.72 -31.34 43.41
CA ASN A 10 -7.26 -31.32 43.60
C ASN A 10 -6.54 -32.57 44.08
N ASN A 11 -5.36 -32.84 43.49
CA ASN A 11 -4.17 -33.18 44.29
C ASN A 11 -2.86 -32.80 43.60
N LEU A 12 -2.10 -31.96 44.30
CA LEU A 12 -0.70 -31.68 44.12
C LEU A 12 0.14 -32.91 44.51
N TYR A 13 1.21 -33.23 43.77
CA TYR A 13 2.39 -33.89 44.33
C TYR A 13 3.65 -33.25 43.75
N THR A 14 4.38 -32.58 44.62
CA THR A 14 5.79 -32.22 44.58
C THR A 14 6.64 -33.45 44.86
N LEU A 15 7.73 -33.70 44.10
CA LEU A 15 8.89 -34.45 44.56
C LEU A 15 10.17 -33.93 43.95
N LEU A 16 11.13 -33.60 44.83
CA LEU A 16 12.51 -33.17 44.63
C LEU A 16 13.44 -34.37 44.33
N PRO A 17 14.68 -34.13 43.84
CA PRO A 17 15.59 -35.16 43.31
C PRO A 17 16.55 -35.76 44.38
N PRO A 18 17.25 -36.85 44.11
CA PRO A 18 18.40 -37.24 44.91
C PRO A 18 19.72 -36.97 44.20
N GLN A 19 20.63 -36.37 44.94
CA GLN A 19 22.06 -36.24 44.68
C GLN A 19 22.77 -37.60 44.81
N TRP A 20 23.74 -37.84 43.92
CA TRP A 20 24.89 -38.71 44.25
C TRP A 20 26.15 -38.13 43.63
N MET A 21 27.04 -37.64 44.51
CA MET A 21 28.44 -37.35 44.22
C MET A 21 29.25 -38.63 44.16
N LYS A 22 30.13 -38.79 43.19
CA LYS A 22 31.42 -39.49 43.37
C LYS A 22 32.52 -38.77 42.57
N ARG A 23 33.53 -38.34 43.30
CA ARG A 23 34.81 -37.81 42.81
C ARG A 23 35.68 -38.93 42.24
N SER A 24 36.36 -38.69 41.14
CA SER A 24 37.61 -39.38 40.77
C SER A 24 38.55 -38.38 40.09
N LYS A 25 39.87 -38.57 40.42
CA LYS A 25 40.96 -37.65 40.22
C LYS A 25 41.55 -37.67 38.81
N LEU A 26 41.83 -36.50 38.34
CA LEU A 26 42.90 -35.95 37.51
C LEU A 26 43.87 -36.90 36.78
N THR A 27 43.98 -36.68 35.48
CA THR A 27 45.26 -36.70 34.75
C THR A 27 45.26 -35.50 33.77
N LEU A 28 46.21 -34.60 33.92
CA LEU A 28 46.41 -33.39 33.14
C LEU A 28 47.10 -33.78 31.83
N VAL A 29 46.37 -33.70 30.71
CA VAL A 29 46.96 -33.74 29.37
C VAL A 29 46.76 -32.33 28.77
N THR A 30 47.85 -31.64 28.58
CA THR A 30 47.89 -30.34 27.92
C THR A 30 47.67 -30.54 26.43
N LEU A 31 46.44 -30.35 25.95
CA LEU A 31 46.15 -30.21 24.54
C LEU A 31 46.19 -28.74 24.19
N VAL A 32 47.07 -28.38 23.25
CA VAL A 32 47.09 -27.09 22.58
C VAL A 32 45.78 -27.00 21.76
N ALA A 33 44.83 -26.26 22.29
CA ALA A 33 43.59 -25.92 21.55
C ALA A 33 43.92 -24.80 20.57
N GLY A 34 44.03 -25.16 19.28
CA GLY A 34 43.89 -24.17 18.20
C GLY A 34 42.47 -23.64 18.26
N SER A 35 42.33 -22.33 18.45
CA SER A 35 41.05 -21.61 18.37
C SER A 35 40.53 -21.72 16.94
N LEU A 36 39.64 -22.66 16.67
CA LEU A 36 38.72 -22.58 15.57
C LEU A 36 37.75 -21.45 15.93
N ALA A 37 37.95 -20.28 15.32
CA ALA A 37 36.93 -19.24 15.30
C ALA A 37 35.71 -19.84 14.60
N PHE A 38 34.72 -20.25 15.39
CA PHE A 38 33.38 -20.47 14.85
C PHE A 38 32.93 -19.09 14.35
N ALA A 39 32.72 -18.97 13.03
CA ALA A 39 32.00 -17.83 12.48
C ALA A 39 30.68 -17.73 13.26
N GLU A 40 30.40 -16.57 13.82
CA GLU A 40 29.07 -16.27 14.36
C GLU A 40 28.04 -16.63 13.29
N PRO A 41 26.94 -17.34 13.65
CA PRO A 41 25.85 -17.54 12.71
C PRO A 41 25.46 -16.15 12.18
N PRO A 42 25.15 -16.03 10.87
CA PRO A 42 24.72 -14.76 10.32
C PRO A 42 23.57 -14.23 11.19
N ALA A 43 23.64 -12.95 11.56
CA ALA A 43 22.60 -12.28 12.34
C ALA A 43 21.26 -12.65 11.71
N GLN A 44 20.31 -13.12 12.52
CA GLN A 44 18.96 -13.39 12.02
C GLN A 44 18.45 -12.09 11.42
N PRO A 45 17.83 -12.11 10.21
CA PRO A 45 17.31 -10.90 9.61
C PRO A 45 16.40 -10.21 10.63
N ALA A 46 16.54 -8.89 10.74
CA ALA A 46 15.84 -8.05 11.73
C ALA A 46 14.30 -8.20 11.71
N TYR A 47 13.77 -8.91 10.73
CA TYR A 47 12.35 -9.13 10.46
C TYR A 47 11.97 -10.62 10.46
N SER A 48 12.78 -11.49 11.08
CA SER A 48 12.45 -12.92 11.19
C SER A 48 11.18 -13.10 12.03
N GLY A 49 10.15 -13.71 11.40
CA GLY A 49 8.84 -13.92 12.03
C GLY A 49 7.68 -13.16 11.39
N LEU A 50 7.97 -12.16 10.54
CA LEU A 50 6.93 -11.56 9.70
C LEU A 50 6.60 -12.55 8.58
N GLY A 51 5.43 -13.17 8.66
CA GLY A 51 4.90 -14.07 7.65
C GLY A 51 3.68 -13.48 6.96
N ASP A 52 3.01 -14.32 6.18
CA ASP A 52 1.78 -13.99 5.47
C ASP A 52 0.59 -14.80 6.04
N PRO A 53 0.17 -14.58 7.31
CA PRO A 53 -0.84 -15.40 8.00
C PRO A 53 -2.22 -15.33 7.36
N HIS A 54 -2.47 -14.30 6.55
CA HIS A 54 -3.69 -14.10 5.78
C HIS A 54 -3.79 -14.96 4.51
N LEU A 55 -2.71 -15.70 4.17
CA LEU A 55 -2.62 -16.51 2.96
C LEU A 55 -2.49 -18.00 3.31
N ASN A 56 -3.22 -18.84 2.60
CA ASN A 56 -3.10 -20.29 2.72
C ASN A 56 -1.93 -20.81 1.86
N VAL A 57 -0.72 -20.63 2.37
CA VAL A 57 0.52 -20.86 1.64
C VAL A 57 0.86 -22.36 1.58
N VAL A 58 1.17 -22.83 0.38
CA VAL A 58 1.81 -24.12 0.14
C VAL A 58 3.31 -23.90 -0.06
N GLU A 59 4.13 -24.55 0.76
CA GLU A 59 5.58 -24.37 0.73
C GLU A 59 6.19 -24.67 -0.64
N ARG A 60 7.18 -23.85 -1.04
CA ARG A 60 7.96 -24.05 -2.26
C ARG A 60 8.96 -25.18 -2.08
N THR A 61 9.09 -26.04 -3.08
CA THR A 61 10.18 -27.04 -3.11
C THR A 61 11.51 -26.35 -3.41
N ALA A 62 12.63 -27.03 -3.12
CA ALA A 62 13.98 -26.54 -3.44
C ALA A 62 14.18 -26.29 -4.94
N ASP A 63 13.61 -27.15 -5.80
CA ASP A 63 13.68 -26.99 -7.26
C ASP A 63 12.88 -25.76 -7.73
N GLU A 64 11.72 -25.50 -7.12
CA GLU A 64 10.93 -24.30 -7.38
C GLU A 64 11.68 -23.04 -6.94
N ALA A 65 12.28 -23.04 -5.74
CA ALA A 65 13.09 -21.92 -5.26
C ALA A 65 14.26 -21.62 -6.21
N ALA A 66 14.99 -22.66 -6.66
CA ALA A 66 16.06 -22.50 -7.64
C ALA A 66 15.57 -22.00 -9.01
N ARG A 67 14.36 -22.40 -9.43
CA ARG A 67 13.74 -21.90 -10.66
C ARG A 67 13.32 -20.43 -10.51
N ILE A 68 12.74 -20.06 -9.37
CA ILE A 68 12.35 -18.67 -9.06
C ILE A 68 13.58 -17.77 -9.13
N ALA A 69 14.66 -18.11 -8.43
CA ALA A 69 15.91 -17.34 -8.44
C ALA A 69 16.45 -17.10 -9.87
N ARG A 70 16.30 -18.08 -10.77
CA ARG A 70 16.73 -17.92 -12.18
C ARG A 70 15.81 -16.98 -12.97
N VAL A 71 14.49 -17.04 -12.79
CA VAL A 71 13.55 -16.26 -13.61
C VAL A 71 13.39 -14.83 -13.10
N THR A 72 13.70 -14.55 -11.83
CA THR A 72 13.69 -13.20 -11.24
C THR A 72 15.07 -12.52 -11.27
N ALA A 73 16.13 -13.25 -11.66
CA ALA A 73 17.47 -12.68 -11.79
C ALA A 73 17.47 -11.46 -12.74
N PRO A 74 18.14 -10.35 -12.36
CA PRO A 74 18.26 -9.17 -13.21
C PRO A 74 18.88 -9.53 -14.57
N THR A 75 18.31 -8.99 -15.65
CA THR A 75 18.88 -9.17 -16.99
C THR A 75 20.15 -8.36 -17.18
N THR A 76 21.10 -8.92 -17.92
CA THR A 76 22.28 -8.21 -18.43
C THR A 76 22.25 -8.05 -19.96
N ASP A 77 21.26 -8.67 -20.62
CA ASP A 77 21.05 -8.56 -22.07
C ASP A 77 19.78 -7.77 -22.36
N PHE A 78 19.94 -6.56 -22.84
CA PHE A 78 18.85 -5.64 -23.19
C PHE A 78 18.55 -5.65 -24.71
N SER A 79 19.20 -6.50 -25.48
CA SER A 79 18.94 -6.62 -26.91
C SER A 79 17.67 -7.44 -27.22
N ILE A 80 17.21 -8.21 -26.24
CA ILE A 80 16.03 -9.08 -26.34
C ILE A 80 15.06 -8.87 -25.17
N VAL A 81 13.80 -9.23 -25.40
CA VAL A 81 12.78 -9.27 -24.37
C VAL A 81 13.04 -10.46 -23.43
N GLN A 82 12.98 -10.26 -22.11
CA GLN A 82 13.02 -11.38 -21.18
C GLN A 82 11.81 -12.31 -21.37
N GLN A 83 12.00 -13.58 -21.08
CA GLN A 83 10.94 -14.57 -21.20
C GLN A 83 9.74 -14.19 -20.30
N PHE A 84 8.53 -14.16 -20.83
CA PHE A 84 7.27 -13.80 -20.20
C PHE A 84 7.12 -12.35 -19.74
N GLU A 85 8.07 -11.46 -19.99
CA GLU A 85 8.00 -10.05 -19.57
C GLU A 85 6.82 -9.29 -20.20
N GLU A 86 6.31 -9.71 -21.35
CA GLU A 86 5.10 -9.16 -21.97
C GLU A 86 3.85 -9.41 -21.09
N ARG A 87 3.85 -10.50 -20.32
CA ARG A 87 2.76 -10.86 -19.39
C ARG A 87 3.07 -10.29 -18.01
N SER A 88 2.72 -9.01 -17.79
CA SER A 88 3.03 -8.27 -16.55
C SER A 88 2.57 -8.97 -15.26
N ALA A 89 1.55 -9.82 -15.34
CA ALA A 89 0.89 -10.50 -14.23
C ALA A 89 0.78 -12.02 -14.43
N GLY A 90 1.70 -12.63 -15.18
CA GLY A 90 1.64 -14.06 -15.47
C GLY A 90 0.32 -14.46 -16.15
N ALA A 91 -0.35 -15.48 -15.65
CA ALA A 91 -1.65 -15.94 -16.16
C ALA A 91 -2.80 -14.93 -15.91
N ALA A 92 -2.67 -14.09 -14.88
CA ALA A 92 -3.62 -13.03 -14.56
C ALA A 92 -3.57 -11.83 -15.55
N THR A 93 -2.59 -11.82 -16.47
CA THR A 93 -2.45 -10.76 -17.46
C THR A 93 -3.66 -10.70 -18.40
N VAL A 94 -4.20 -9.49 -18.61
CA VAL A 94 -5.32 -9.25 -19.51
C VAL A 94 -4.89 -8.54 -20.79
N ARG A 95 -5.72 -8.63 -21.83
CA ARG A 95 -5.49 -7.92 -23.08
C ARG A 95 -5.55 -6.40 -22.87
N VAL A 96 -4.78 -5.65 -23.62
CA VAL A 96 -4.86 -4.20 -23.64
C VAL A 96 -6.13 -3.77 -24.38
N LEU A 97 -7.10 -3.22 -23.65
CA LEU A 97 -8.24 -2.52 -24.25
C LEU A 97 -7.81 -1.13 -24.70
N ARG A 98 -8.48 -0.58 -25.73
CA ARG A 98 -8.16 0.76 -26.29
C ARG A 98 -9.10 1.84 -25.78
N ASP A 99 -9.79 1.57 -24.68
CA ASP A 99 -10.73 2.50 -24.03
C ASP A 99 -10.45 2.65 -22.53
N ALA A 100 -11.25 3.43 -21.83
CA ALA A 100 -11.09 3.71 -20.41
C ALA A 100 -11.32 2.48 -19.51
N ASN A 101 -11.84 1.35 -20.01
CA ASN A 101 -12.06 0.14 -19.21
C ASN A 101 -10.82 -0.78 -19.18
N ALA A 102 -9.65 -0.30 -19.62
CA ALA A 102 -8.44 -1.14 -19.67
C ALA A 102 -8.06 -1.72 -18.30
N PHE A 103 -8.42 -1.06 -17.20
CA PHE A 103 -8.16 -1.51 -15.83
C PHE A 103 -9.33 -2.23 -15.17
N SER A 104 -10.54 -2.18 -15.75
CA SER A 104 -11.76 -2.77 -15.18
C SER A 104 -12.04 -4.21 -15.65
N GLN A 105 -11.00 -4.96 -15.99
CA GLN A 105 -11.10 -6.34 -16.45
C GLN A 105 -10.84 -7.32 -15.31
N PRO A 106 -11.58 -8.44 -15.19
CA PRO A 106 -11.18 -9.52 -14.29
C PRO A 106 -9.83 -10.09 -14.72
N SER A 107 -9.05 -10.60 -13.79
CA SER A 107 -7.81 -11.32 -14.05
C SER A 107 -8.00 -12.38 -15.14
N GLY A 108 -7.00 -12.54 -16.03
CA GLY A 108 -7.10 -13.40 -17.21
C GLY A 108 -7.28 -14.88 -16.91
N ASN A 109 -7.12 -15.30 -15.65
CA ASN A 109 -7.27 -16.67 -15.16
C ASN A 109 -8.40 -16.84 -14.13
N VAL A 110 -9.25 -15.82 -13.94
CA VAL A 110 -10.52 -15.97 -13.20
C VAL A 110 -11.41 -16.97 -13.93
N THR A 111 -12.00 -17.93 -13.22
CA THR A 111 -12.89 -18.92 -13.81
C THR A 111 -14.23 -18.30 -14.23
N PHE A 112 -15.00 -19.00 -15.04
CA PHE A 112 -16.32 -18.51 -15.44
C PHE A 112 -17.29 -18.41 -14.23
N GLU A 113 -17.15 -19.33 -13.29
CA GLU A 113 -17.91 -19.35 -12.04
C GLU A 113 -17.59 -18.11 -11.19
N ASP A 114 -16.33 -17.80 -11.02
CA ASP A 114 -15.83 -16.70 -10.18
C ASP A 114 -16.05 -15.32 -10.83
N GLU A 115 -16.27 -15.26 -12.16
CA GLU A 115 -16.68 -14.02 -12.82
C GLU A 115 -17.98 -13.42 -12.25
N LEU A 116 -18.88 -14.24 -11.68
CA LEU A 116 -20.09 -13.75 -11.04
C LEU A 116 -19.74 -12.96 -9.77
N GLU A 117 -18.88 -13.50 -8.91
CA GLU A 117 -18.43 -12.83 -7.70
C GLU A 117 -17.69 -11.54 -8.04
N PHE A 118 -16.82 -11.55 -9.04
CA PHE A 118 -16.17 -10.34 -9.55
C PHE A 118 -17.19 -9.26 -9.97
N LYS A 119 -18.26 -9.65 -10.67
CA LYS A 119 -19.32 -8.71 -11.10
C LYS A 119 -20.16 -8.20 -9.93
N LEU A 120 -20.45 -9.04 -8.94
CA LEU A 120 -21.14 -8.63 -7.71
C LEU A 120 -20.27 -7.64 -6.90
N GLY A 121 -18.99 -7.95 -6.70
CA GLY A 121 -18.03 -7.05 -6.05
C GLY A 121 -17.89 -5.72 -6.80
N ASN A 122 -17.82 -5.73 -8.14
CA ASN A 122 -17.85 -4.51 -8.95
C ASN A 122 -19.14 -3.70 -8.72
N GLY A 123 -20.28 -4.39 -8.60
CA GLY A 123 -21.56 -3.74 -8.27
C GLY A 123 -21.50 -2.98 -6.94
N LEU A 124 -20.91 -3.60 -5.92
CA LEU A 124 -20.72 -2.99 -4.59
C LEU A 124 -19.67 -1.85 -4.62
N PHE A 125 -18.56 -2.02 -5.31
CA PHE A 125 -17.53 -1.00 -5.51
C PHE A 125 -18.07 0.28 -6.17
N ARG A 126 -19.05 0.12 -7.06
CA ARG A 126 -19.70 1.23 -7.79
C ARG A 126 -20.97 1.74 -7.13
N LYS A 127 -21.47 1.04 -6.12
CA LYS A 127 -22.70 1.38 -5.41
C LYS A 127 -22.63 2.78 -4.86
N LEU A 128 -23.64 3.60 -5.12
CA LEU A 128 -23.78 4.92 -4.52
C LEU A 128 -24.53 4.79 -3.20
N TRP A 129 -23.83 5.09 -2.13
CA TRP A 129 -24.41 5.14 -0.79
C TRP A 129 -25.25 6.41 -0.61
N VAL A 130 -26.31 6.32 0.18
CA VAL A 130 -27.23 7.40 0.48
C VAL A 130 -27.40 7.55 2.00
N SER A 131 -27.72 8.78 2.43
CA SER A 131 -27.90 9.07 3.87
C SER A 131 -29.09 8.33 4.46
N SER A 132 -28.96 7.87 5.70
CA SER A 132 -30.04 7.31 6.51
C SER A 132 -30.99 8.41 7.03
N PRO A 133 -32.31 8.08 7.24
CA PRO A 133 -32.99 6.88 6.81
C PRO A 133 -33.37 6.96 5.33
N SER A 134 -33.23 5.87 4.61
CA SER A 134 -33.62 5.79 3.20
C SER A 134 -34.61 4.66 2.95
N SER A 135 -35.51 4.83 1.96
CA SER A 135 -36.38 3.75 1.49
C SER A 135 -35.60 2.64 0.77
N THR A 136 -34.36 2.91 0.38
CA THR A 136 -33.45 1.95 -0.28
C THR A 136 -32.47 1.40 0.76
N LEU A 137 -32.95 0.56 1.68
CA LEU A 137 -32.16 -0.02 2.77
C LEU A 137 -30.85 -0.66 2.32
N ALA A 138 -30.80 -1.27 1.13
CA ALA A 138 -29.59 -1.88 0.60
C ALA A 138 -28.47 -0.86 0.28
N SER A 139 -28.74 0.43 0.21
CA SER A 139 -27.76 1.50 -0.08
C SER A 139 -27.76 2.59 0.97
N ASP A 140 -28.48 2.36 2.06
CA ASP A 140 -28.57 3.23 3.22
C ASP A 140 -27.26 3.24 4.01
N GLY A 141 -27.01 4.29 4.79
CA GLY A 141 -25.90 4.34 5.72
C GLY A 141 -24.70 5.19 5.28
N LEU A 142 -24.83 6.03 4.22
CA LEU A 142 -23.78 7.02 3.94
C LEU A 142 -23.47 7.83 5.20
N GLY A 143 -22.21 7.85 5.60
CA GLY A 143 -21.77 8.55 6.80
C GLY A 143 -22.15 10.03 6.82
N PRO A 144 -22.33 10.63 8.00
CA PRO A 144 -22.66 12.05 8.13
C PRO A 144 -21.63 12.95 7.46
N LEU A 145 -20.36 12.55 7.52
CA LEU A 145 -19.21 13.17 6.88
C LEU A 145 -18.54 12.14 5.97
N PHE A 146 -18.09 12.56 4.79
CA PHE A 146 -17.50 11.66 3.80
C PHE A 146 -16.68 12.42 2.74
N ASN A 147 -15.78 11.72 2.03
CA ASN A 147 -15.08 12.24 0.86
C ASN A 147 -15.71 11.77 -0.45
N ALA A 148 -16.31 10.60 -0.46
CA ALA A 148 -16.96 10.04 -1.64
C ALA A 148 -18.16 9.17 -1.26
N ARG A 149 -19.10 9.01 -2.22
CA ARG A 149 -20.28 8.16 -2.03
C ARG A 149 -20.14 6.77 -2.64
N SER A 150 -18.97 6.44 -3.17
CA SER A 150 -18.62 5.12 -3.69
C SER A 150 -17.12 5.07 -3.97
N CYS A 151 -16.53 3.87 -3.94
CA CYS A 151 -15.10 3.67 -4.25
C CYS A 151 -14.76 4.16 -5.67
N GLN A 152 -15.65 3.91 -6.64
CA GLN A 152 -15.41 4.33 -8.04
C GLN A 152 -15.42 5.85 -8.24
N ARG A 153 -15.86 6.67 -7.29
CA ARG A 153 -15.76 8.13 -7.40
C ARG A 153 -14.31 8.60 -7.31
N CYS A 154 -13.49 7.95 -6.48
CA CYS A 154 -12.06 8.21 -6.39
C CYS A 154 -11.25 7.37 -7.37
N HIS A 155 -11.62 6.08 -7.56
CA HIS A 155 -10.95 5.13 -8.47
C HIS A 155 -11.73 5.00 -9.78
N ILE A 156 -11.87 6.09 -10.54
CA ILE A 156 -12.64 6.10 -11.79
C ILE A 156 -12.06 5.07 -12.77
N LYS A 157 -12.91 4.08 -13.17
CA LYS A 157 -12.48 2.98 -14.05
C LYS A 157 -11.29 2.18 -13.49
N ASP A 158 -11.23 2.05 -12.16
CA ASP A 158 -10.17 1.37 -11.42
C ASP A 158 -8.78 2.01 -11.63
N GLY A 159 -8.82 3.22 -12.15
CA GLY A 159 -7.67 4.05 -12.44
C GLY A 159 -7.28 4.95 -11.26
N ARG A 160 -6.53 5.95 -11.60
CA ARG A 160 -5.91 6.90 -10.68
C ARG A 160 -6.72 8.18 -10.55
N GLY A 161 -6.79 8.73 -9.33
CA GLY A 161 -7.35 10.05 -9.05
C GLY A 161 -6.41 11.20 -9.45
N HIS A 162 -6.90 12.43 -9.27
CA HIS A 162 -6.14 13.65 -9.54
C HIS A 162 -6.51 14.78 -8.56
N PRO A 163 -5.62 15.77 -8.33
CA PRO A 163 -5.97 16.97 -7.60
C PRO A 163 -6.96 17.83 -8.40
N PRO A 164 -7.71 18.74 -7.77
CA PRO A 164 -8.54 19.70 -8.47
C PRO A 164 -7.71 20.54 -9.47
N GLU A 165 -8.21 20.73 -10.68
CA GLU A 165 -7.54 21.55 -11.71
C GLU A 165 -7.72 23.05 -11.47
N ASN A 166 -8.81 23.43 -10.81
CA ASN A 166 -9.14 24.81 -10.44
C ASN A 166 -10.14 24.81 -9.27
N ALA A 167 -10.43 25.99 -8.72
CA ALA A 167 -11.31 26.16 -7.55
C ALA A 167 -12.78 25.73 -7.79
N ALA A 168 -13.21 25.57 -9.03
CA ALA A 168 -14.55 25.10 -9.38
C ALA A 168 -14.59 23.58 -9.64
N ASP A 169 -13.44 22.93 -9.70
CA ASP A 169 -13.33 21.49 -9.90
C ASP A 169 -13.56 20.77 -8.55
N ASN A 170 -14.61 20.00 -8.50
CA ASN A 170 -14.98 19.20 -7.34
C ASN A 170 -14.40 17.79 -7.45
N ALA A 171 -13.07 17.69 -7.55
CA ALA A 171 -12.36 16.44 -7.69
C ALA A 171 -12.35 15.66 -6.36
N VAL A 172 -13.35 14.81 -6.19
CA VAL A 172 -13.49 13.92 -5.01
C VAL A 172 -12.39 12.85 -4.90
N SER A 173 -11.46 12.78 -5.83
CA SER A 173 -10.39 11.78 -5.85
C SER A 173 -9.12 12.20 -5.12
N MET A 174 -9.16 13.30 -4.37
CA MET A 174 -8.09 13.78 -3.49
C MET A 174 -8.68 14.22 -2.14
N PHE A 175 -7.97 13.88 -1.06
CA PHE A 175 -8.31 14.28 0.30
C PHE A 175 -7.04 14.55 1.13
N LEU A 176 -7.22 15.08 2.34
CA LEU A 176 -6.15 15.33 3.30
C LEU A 176 -6.26 14.35 4.48
N ARG A 177 -5.23 13.52 4.68
CA ARG A 177 -5.01 12.86 5.96
C ARG A 177 -4.48 13.87 6.96
N ILE A 178 -4.84 13.70 8.25
CA ILE A 178 -4.42 14.57 9.33
C ILE A 178 -4.00 13.76 10.55
N SER A 179 -3.01 14.21 11.27
CA SER A 179 -2.66 13.75 12.62
C SER A 179 -1.80 14.79 13.32
N ILE A 180 -1.66 14.65 14.64
CA ILE A 180 -0.67 15.35 15.46
C ILE A 180 0.36 14.36 15.97
N MET A 181 1.57 14.81 16.30
CA MET A 181 2.54 13.95 16.98
C MET A 181 2.03 13.63 18.39
N ASP A 182 2.21 12.38 18.79
CA ASP A 182 1.99 12.02 20.18
C ASP A 182 3.01 12.74 21.06
N PRO A 183 2.58 13.49 22.10
CA PRO A 183 3.50 14.27 22.92
C PRO A 183 4.47 13.41 23.74
N ASP A 184 4.08 12.18 24.09
CA ASP A 184 4.91 11.25 24.86
C ASP A 184 5.73 10.33 23.94
N GLY A 185 5.46 10.33 22.64
CA GLY A 185 6.13 9.51 21.62
C GLY A 185 5.88 8.01 21.75
N ILE A 186 4.89 7.60 22.55
CA ILE A 186 4.52 6.20 22.80
C ILE A 186 3.07 6.02 22.39
N PRO A 187 2.73 5.01 21.56
CA PRO A 187 1.35 4.75 21.19
C PRO A 187 0.48 4.46 22.44
N ASP A 188 -0.73 5.04 22.49
CA ASP A 188 -1.71 4.74 23.54
C ASP A 188 -2.12 3.26 23.56
N ASP A 189 -2.04 2.59 22.40
CA ASP A 189 -2.31 1.17 22.24
C ASP A 189 -1.04 0.35 22.52
N ALA A 190 -1.10 -0.52 23.54
CA ALA A 190 0.01 -1.37 23.93
C ALA A 190 0.50 -2.32 22.81
N ALA A 191 -0.41 -2.73 21.93
CA ALA A 191 -0.07 -3.58 20.79
C ALA A 191 0.80 -2.82 19.75
N LEU A 192 0.51 -1.55 19.51
CA LEU A 192 1.32 -0.71 18.63
C LEU A 192 2.70 -0.42 19.23
N ALA A 193 2.79 -0.34 20.56
CA ALA A 193 4.06 -0.15 21.28
C ALA A 193 5.04 -1.34 21.13
N GLU A 194 4.53 -2.52 20.72
CA GLU A 194 5.38 -3.70 20.43
C GLU A 194 6.05 -3.61 19.05
N ILE A 195 5.60 -2.70 18.17
CA ILE A 195 6.21 -2.51 16.85
C ILE A 195 7.45 -1.61 17.02
N ALA A 196 8.63 -2.19 16.82
CA ALA A 196 9.89 -1.43 16.86
C ALA A 196 9.87 -0.26 15.86
N ASP A 197 10.41 0.88 16.28
CA ASP A 197 10.46 2.13 15.49
C ASP A 197 9.08 2.68 15.07
N TYR A 198 7.99 2.30 15.73
CA TYR A 198 6.68 2.89 15.52
C TYR A 198 6.69 4.37 15.92
N ILE A 199 6.21 5.23 15.03
CA ILE A 199 6.12 6.67 15.26
C ILE A 199 4.70 7.00 15.72
N ALA A 200 4.55 7.27 17.01
CA ALA A 200 3.26 7.54 17.61
C ALA A 200 2.66 8.87 17.11
N THR A 201 1.44 8.80 16.63
CA THR A 201 0.63 9.95 16.24
C THR A 201 -0.77 9.81 16.83
N GLN A 202 -1.42 10.95 17.10
CA GLN A 202 -2.79 10.98 17.56
C GLN A 202 -3.71 11.61 16.50
N PRO A 203 -4.99 11.24 16.45
CA PRO A 203 -6.00 11.94 15.67
C PRO A 203 -6.08 13.42 16.08
N ASP A 204 -6.43 14.29 15.15
CA ASP A 204 -6.84 15.65 15.49
C ASP A 204 -8.14 15.58 16.32
N PRO A 205 -8.23 16.28 17.48
CA PRO A 205 -9.39 16.15 18.38
C PRO A 205 -10.71 16.65 17.78
N ASN A 206 -10.64 17.49 16.73
CA ASN A 206 -11.83 18.01 16.05
C ASN A 206 -12.15 17.24 14.75
N TYR A 207 -11.15 16.60 14.13
CA TYR A 207 -11.23 16.12 12.75
C TYR A 207 -10.82 14.66 12.55
N GLY A 208 -10.38 13.95 13.58
CA GLY A 208 -9.97 12.54 13.44
C GLY A 208 -8.67 12.36 12.68
N THR A 209 -8.61 11.39 11.79
CA THR A 209 -7.38 11.03 11.03
C THR A 209 -7.44 11.42 9.56
N GLN A 210 -8.60 11.84 9.06
CA GLN A 210 -8.85 12.26 7.70
C GLN A 210 -9.89 13.38 7.66
N LEU A 211 -9.65 14.40 6.83
CA LEU A 211 -10.62 15.49 6.63
C LEU A 211 -11.66 15.10 5.58
N GLN A 212 -12.94 15.28 5.89
CA GLN A 212 -14.07 15.01 4.99
C GLN A 212 -14.62 16.33 4.41
N ASP A 213 -14.60 16.45 3.09
CA ASP A 213 -14.99 17.64 2.35
C ASP A 213 -16.49 17.67 1.98
N PHE A 214 -17.22 16.60 2.26
CA PHE A 214 -18.67 16.52 2.09
C PHE A 214 -19.39 16.12 3.39
N ALA A 215 -20.67 16.50 3.46
CA ALA A 215 -21.56 16.13 4.55
C ALA A 215 -22.96 15.81 4.02
N VAL A 216 -23.72 14.99 4.75
CA VAL A 216 -25.15 14.81 4.51
C VAL A 216 -25.94 16.07 4.89
N GLN A 217 -27.19 16.16 4.44
CA GLN A 217 -28.05 17.31 4.74
C GLN A 217 -28.20 17.53 6.25
N GLY A 218 -27.99 18.76 6.70
CA GLY A 218 -28.08 19.16 8.11
C GLY A 218 -26.73 19.16 8.86
N HIS A 219 -25.66 18.72 8.22
CA HIS A 219 -24.29 18.75 8.75
C HIS A 219 -23.42 19.71 7.94
N ALA A 220 -22.41 20.31 8.57
CA ALA A 220 -21.37 21.04 7.88
C ALA A 220 -20.29 20.07 7.42
N SER A 221 -19.70 20.27 6.25
CA SER A 221 -18.45 19.60 5.89
C SER A 221 -17.31 20.06 6.81
N GLU A 222 -16.27 19.26 6.92
CA GLU A 222 -15.15 19.60 7.79
C GLU A 222 -14.31 20.73 7.26
N TYR A 223 -14.08 20.75 5.95
CA TYR A 223 -13.20 21.73 5.30
C TYR A 223 -13.52 21.91 3.84
N SER A 224 -12.79 22.82 3.22
CA SER A 224 -12.64 22.95 1.77
C SER A 224 -11.15 22.87 1.43
N LEU A 225 -10.80 22.06 0.42
CA LEU A 225 -9.41 21.89 0.00
C LEU A 225 -8.90 23.16 -0.70
N GLY A 226 -7.87 23.79 -0.13
CA GLY A 226 -7.10 24.86 -0.78
C GLY A 226 -5.81 24.32 -1.38
N ILE A 227 -5.50 24.70 -2.65
CA ILE A 227 -4.23 24.35 -3.29
C ILE A 227 -3.70 25.59 -4.02
N THR A 228 -2.44 25.91 -3.76
CA THR A 228 -1.69 26.90 -4.54
C THR A 228 -0.41 26.27 -5.08
N TYR A 229 0.06 26.75 -6.23
CA TYR A 229 1.27 26.21 -6.86
C TYR A 229 2.30 27.31 -7.09
N LYS A 230 3.57 26.97 -6.78
CA LYS A 230 4.74 27.75 -7.18
C LYS A 230 5.52 26.92 -8.22
N GLU A 231 5.79 27.51 -9.38
CA GLU A 231 6.55 26.84 -10.43
C GLU A 231 8.06 27.02 -10.22
N GLU A 232 8.82 25.94 -10.44
CA GLU A 232 10.27 25.91 -10.44
C GLU A 232 10.78 25.25 -11.72
N VAL A 233 11.75 25.86 -12.39
CA VAL A 233 12.26 25.37 -13.66
C VAL A 233 13.53 24.54 -13.46
N VAL A 234 13.50 23.31 -13.96
CA VAL A 234 14.66 22.44 -14.09
C VAL A 234 15.15 22.47 -15.53
N THR A 235 16.42 22.86 -15.74
CA THR A 235 17.04 22.86 -17.06
C THR A 235 17.80 21.56 -17.28
N LEU A 236 17.47 20.84 -18.35
CA LEU A 236 18.10 19.59 -18.74
C LEU A 236 19.38 19.86 -19.56
N ALA A 237 20.23 18.83 -19.71
CA ALA A 237 21.51 18.96 -20.41
C ALA A 237 21.40 19.38 -21.88
N ASP A 238 20.29 19.08 -22.55
CA ASP A 238 19.98 19.52 -23.92
C ASP A 238 19.42 20.95 -24.00
N GLY A 239 19.35 21.68 -22.89
CA GLY A 239 18.80 23.03 -22.79
C GLY A 239 17.28 23.07 -22.67
N SER A 240 16.57 21.95 -22.67
CA SER A 240 15.12 21.91 -22.42
C SER A 240 14.81 22.38 -21.00
N ALA A 241 13.77 23.18 -20.84
CA ALA A 241 13.28 23.68 -19.55
C ALA A 241 11.99 22.95 -19.18
N ILE A 242 11.97 22.29 -18.01
CA ILE A 242 10.79 21.61 -17.48
C ILE A 242 10.36 22.34 -16.22
N SER A 243 9.11 22.80 -16.19
CA SER A 243 8.55 23.46 -15.00
C SER A 243 7.94 22.43 -14.07
N LEU A 244 8.37 22.43 -12.81
CA LEU A 244 7.82 21.62 -11.72
C LEU A 244 6.95 22.51 -10.83
N ARG A 245 5.73 22.07 -10.53
CA ARG A 245 4.82 22.82 -9.66
C ARG A 245 4.89 22.32 -8.21
N HIS A 246 5.32 23.20 -7.31
CA HIS A 246 5.34 22.96 -5.87
C HIS A 246 3.99 23.31 -5.29
N PRO A 247 3.18 22.32 -4.82
CA PRO A 247 1.91 22.60 -4.17
C PRO A 247 2.09 23.07 -2.74
N THR A 248 1.19 23.94 -2.31
CA THR A 248 0.92 24.24 -0.90
C THR A 248 -0.55 23.96 -0.66
N TYR A 249 -0.83 23.14 0.34
CA TYR A 249 -2.17 22.70 0.71
C TYR A 249 -2.66 23.44 1.94
N SER A 250 -3.96 23.74 1.98
CA SER A 250 -4.63 24.28 3.15
C SER A 250 -5.99 23.60 3.34
N ALA A 251 -6.41 23.50 4.59
CA ALA A 251 -7.77 23.15 4.97
C ALA A 251 -8.50 24.46 5.28
N ASP A 252 -9.29 24.93 4.31
CA ASP A 252 -10.02 26.20 4.43
C ASP A 252 -11.45 25.97 4.92
N ASN A 253 -12.13 27.00 5.40
CA ASN A 253 -13.53 26.96 5.83
C ASN A 253 -13.85 25.84 6.84
N LEU A 254 -13.00 25.69 7.86
CA LEU A 254 -13.12 24.67 8.90
C LEU A 254 -14.49 24.71 9.60
N GLY A 255 -15.23 23.58 9.57
CA GLY A 255 -16.61 23.49 10.08
C GLY A 255 -16.72 23.24 11.60
N TYR A 256 -15.66 22.73 12.25
CA TYR A 256 -15.70 22.24 13.64
C TYR A 256 -14.62 22.85 14.53
N GLY A 257 -14.15 24.05 14.20
CA GLY A 257 -13.12 24.76 14.94
C GLY A 257 -11.74 24.71 14.29
N PRO A 258 -10.70 25.25 14.93
CA PRO A 258 -9.36 25.23 14.37
C PRO A 258 -8.75 23.81 14.39
N LEU A 259 -7.82 23.56 13.48
CA LEU A 259 -6.95 22.39 13.58
C LEU A 259 -6.13 22.48 14.87
N ALA A 260 -5.77 21.35 15.44
CA ALA A 260 -4.86 21.30 16.58
C ALA A 260 -3.49 21.91 16.25
N GLU A 261 -2.83 22.45 17.26
CA GLU A 261 -1.46 22.93 17.09
C GLU A 261 -0.54 21.76 16.68
N GLY A 262 0.28 21.98 15.65
CA GLY A 262 1.15 20.93 15.11
C GLY A 262 0.46 19.91 14.20
N ALA A 263 -0.78 20.16 13.78
CA ALA A 263 -1.47 19.29 12.83
C ALA A 263 -0.69 19.16 11.51
N MET A 264 -0.49 17.90 11.10
CA MET A 264 0.23 17.53 9.88
C MET A 264 -0.77 17.09 8.82
N LEU A 265 -0.77 17.78 7.68
CA LEU A 265 -1.66 17.48 6.54
C LEU A 265 -0.92 16.66 5.49
N SER A 266 -1.50 15.54 5.08
CA SER A 266 -0.97 14.64 4.05
C SER A 266 -1.93 14.56 2.87
N PRO A 267 -1.66 15.26 1.76
CA PRO A 267 -2.49 15.23 0.57
C PRO A 267 -2.32 13.90 -0.18
N ARG A 268 -3.43 13.27 -0.55
CA ARG A 268 -3.42 11.96 -1.20
C ARG A 268 -4.43 11.88 -2.34
N VAL A 269 -3.99 11.42 -3.51
CA VAL A 269 -4.87 11.02 -4.61
C VAL A 269 -5.02 9.50 -4.64
N ALA A 270 -6.19 9.03 -5.04
CA ALA A 270 -6.47 7.61 -5.17
C ALA A 270 -5.50 6.93 -6.15
N PRO A 271 -4.82 5.82 -5.79
CA PRO A 271 -3.97 5.06 -6.69
C PRO A 271 -4.80 4.19 -7.63
N GLN A 272 -4.16 3.63 -8.68
CA GLN A 272 -4.77 2.61 -9.53
C GLN A 272 -4.95 1.28 -8.78
N MET A 273 -5.97 0.48 -9.18
CA MET A 273 -6.41 -0.70 -8.44
C MET A 273 -5.92 -2.04 -9.02
N ILE A 274 -5.27 -2.05 -10.20
CA ILE A 274 -4.89 -3.29 -10.90
C ILE A 274 -3.81 -4.09 -10.15
N GLY A 275 -3.96 -5.42 -10.15
CA GLY A 275 -2.95 -6.36 -9.66
C GLY A 275 -2.77 -6.43 -8.15
N LEU A 276 -3.68 -5.85 -7.34
CA LEU A 276 -3.52 -5.80 -5.88
C LEU A 276 -3.36 -7.19 -5.27
N GLY A 277 -4.15 -8.19 -5.68
CA GLY A 277 -4.03 -9.55 -5.15
C GLY A 277 -2.70 -10.22 -5.48
N LEU A 278 -2.08 -9.86 -6.61
CA LEU A 278 -0.74 -10.34 -6.92
C LEU A 278 0.33 -9.68 -6.04
N LEU A 279 0.16 -8.40 -5.67
CA LEU A 279 1.04 -7.73 -4.72
C LEU A 279 0.87 -8.30 -3.30
N GLU A 280 -0.38 -8.60 -2.90
CA GLU A 280 -0.69 -9.26 -1.63
C GLU A 280 -0.02 -10.63 -1.53
N ALA A 281 0.01 -11.39 -2.65
CA ALA A 281 0.57 -12.73 -2.72
C ALA A 281 2.11 -12.79 -2.91
N ILE A 282 2.84 -11.67 -3.00
CA ILE A 282 4.30 -11.69 -2.97
C ILE A 282 4.74 -12.16 -1.58
N PRO A 283 5.63 -13.16 -1.43
CA PRO A 283 6.12 -13.56 -0.13
C PRO A 283 6.73 -12.40 0.65
N ALA A 284 6.37 -12.24 1.93
CA ALA A 284 6.95 -11.22 2.79
C ALA A 284 8.49 -11.29 2.77
N ASN A 285 9.05 -12.49 2.83
CA ASN A 285 10.50 -12.69 2.78
C ASN A 285 11.14 -12.22 1.47
N ASP A 286 10.44 -12.31 0.33
CA ASP A 286 10.96 -11.84 -0.96
C ASP A 286 10.98 -10.29 -1.03
N ILE A 287 10.05 -9.62 -0.35
CA ILE A 287 10.04 -8.16 -0.17
C ILE A 287 11.16 -7.74 0.78
N LEU A 288 11.24 -8.38 1.95
CA LEU A 288 12.21 -8.07 3.00
C LEU A 288 13.66 -8.34 2.56
N ALA A 289 13.86 -9.22 1.57
CA ALA A 289 15.18 -9.46 0.99
C ALA A 289 15.76 -8.25 0.22
N ASN A 290 14.92 -7.27 -0.14
CA ASN A 290 15.36 -6.02 -0.77
C ASN A 290 15.57 -4.89 0.27
N ALA A 291 15.27 -5.13 1.55
CA ALA A 291 15.41 -4.11 2.58
C ALA A 291 16.88 -3.99 3.04
N ASP A 292 17.39 -2.79 3.10
CA ASP A 292 18.71 -2.44 3.66
C ASP A 292 18.62 -1.18 4.53
N PRO A 293 17.89 -1.22 5.68
CA PRO A 293 17.60 -0.04 6.48
C PRO A 293 18.86 0.68 7.01
N ASP A 294 19.97 -0.03 7.07
CA ASP A 294 21.26 0.50 7.57
C ASP A 294 22.21 0.90 6.43
N ASP A 295 21.77 0.82 5.15
CA ASP A 295 22.59 1.10 3.95
C ASP A 295 23.96 0.42 4.02
N VAL A 296 23.94 -0.91 4.23
CA VAL A 296 25.16 -1.72 4.48
C VAL A 296 26.07 -1.75 3.26
N ASP A 297 25.50 -1.71 2.05
CA ASP A 297 26.27 -1.71 0.81
C ASP A 297 26.72 -0.30 0.37
N ASN A 298 26.27 0.74 1.09
CA ASN A 298 26.61 2.16 0.91
C ASN A 298 26.25 2.70 -0.49
N ASP A 299 25.13 2.25 -1.03
CA ASP A 299 24.61 2.77 -2.30
C ASP A 299 23.67 4.00 -2.10
N GLY A 300 23.33 4.31 -0.86
CA GLY A 300 22.50 5.43 -0.43
C GLY A 300 21.00 5.13 -0.51
N ILE A 301 20.61 3.86 -0.63
CA ILE A 301 19.21 3.42 -0.75
C ILE A 301 18.90 2.41 0.36
N SER A 302 18.08 2.80 1.33
CA SER A 302 17.80 1.97 2.50
C SER A 302 16.71 0.92 2.25
N GLY A 303 15.58 1.30 1.69
CA GLY A 303 14.43 0.41 1.51
C GLY A 303 13.93 -0.16 2.85
N ARG A 304 13.06 0.56 3.57
CA ARG A 304 12.58 0.15 4.89
C ARG A 304 11.19 -0.50 4.80
N PRO A 305 10.93 -1.66 5.45
CA PRO A 305 9.57 -2.20 5.52
C PRO A 305 8.72 -1.36 6.49
N ASN A 306 7.48 -1.04 6.11
CA ASN A 306 6.51 -0.59 7.10
C ASN A 306 5.92 -1.80 7.81
N ILE A 307 5.96 -1.82 9.13
CA ILE A 307 5.33 -2.83 9.96
C ILE A 307 4.10 -2.19 10.59
N VAL A 308 2.95 -2.84 10.39
CA VAL A 308 1.64 -2.30 10.76
C VAL A 308 0.82 -3.33 11.52
N TRP A 309 -0.15 -2.89 12.31
CA TRP A 309 -1.04 -3.79 13.01
C TRP A 309 -2.13 -4.33 12.08
N SER A 310 -2.28 -5.64 12.04
CA SER A 310 -3.41 -6.28 11.38
C SER A 310 -4.58 -6.40 12.32
N LEU A 311 -5.70 -5.74 11.98
CA LEU A 311 -6.96 -5.86 12.73
C LEU A 311 -7.63 -7.22 12.51
N GLU A 312 -7.36 -7.89 11.38
CA GLU A 312 -7.91 -9.21 11.08
C GLU A 312 -7.19 -10.33 11.84
N HIS A 313 -5.89 -10.18 12.09
CA HIS A 313 -5.03 -11.24 12.62
C HIS A 313 -4.47 -10.91 14.01
N ASP A 314 -4.80 -9.72 14.55
CA ASP A 314 -4.39 -9.26 15.88
C ASP A 314 -2.87 -9.40 16.12
N GLN A 315 -2.05 -8.96 15.16
CA GLN A 315 -0.59 -9.04 15.20
C GLN A 315 0.08 -8.06 14.24
N PRO A 316 1.39 -7.74 14.46
CA PRO A 316 2.18 -7.00 13.50
C PRO A 316 2.35 -7.77 12.18
N MET A 317 2.18 -7.09 11.05
CA MET A 317 2.36 -7.63 9.70
C MET A 317 3.11 -6.64 8.81
N LEU A 318 3.69 -7.15 7.71
CA LEU A 318 4.27 -6.30 6.67
C LEU A 318 3.16 -5.49 5.98
N GLY A 319 3.29 -4.17 6.03
CA GLY A 319 2.43 -3.27 5.29
C GLY A 319 2.71 -3.31 3.79
N ARG A 320 1.67 -3.30 2.96
CA ARG A 320 1.75 -3.43 1.49
C ARG A 320 0.93 -2.40 0.76
N PHE A 321 -0.20 -1.97 1.35
CA PHE A 321 -1.21 -1.12 0.72
C PHE A 321 -1.24 0.28 1.33
N GLY A 322 -1.82 1.22 0.59
CA GLY A 322 -1.69 2.64 0.90
C GLY A 322 -0.39 3.25 0.38
N LEU A 323 -0.30 4.58 0.38
CA LEU A 323 0.85 5.31 -0.17
C LEU A 323 2.11 5.21 0.70
N LYS A 324 1.93 4.89 1.99
CA LYS A 324 3.01 4.64 2.97
C LYS A 324 3.02 3.19 3.48
N ALA A 325 2.43 2.25 2.72
CA ALA A 325 2.30 0.85 3.14
C ALA A 325 1.63 0.71 4.53
N GLY A 326 0.58 1.49 4.80
CA GLY A 326 -0.11 1.54 6.10
C GLY A 326 -1.09 0.40 6.36
N ASN A 327 -1.35 -0.48 5.39
CA ASN A 327 -2.25 -1.62 5.54
C ASN A 327 -1.61 -2.91 5.03
N PRO A 328 -1.81 -4.05 5.75
CA PRO A 328 -1.19 -5.32 5.38
C PRO A 328 -1.99 -6.07 4.31
N THR A 329 -3.33 -5.96 4.30
CA THR A 329 -4.25 -6.74 3.45
C THR A 329 -5.17 -5.83 2.62
N ILE A 330 -5.70 -6.36 1.52
CA ILE A 330 -6.72 -5.68 0.71
C ILE A 330 -8.01 -5.52 1.52
N MET A 331 -8.37 -6.50 2.33
CA MET A 331 -9.55 -6.46 3.19
C MET A 331 -9.48 -5.27 4.16
N GLN A 332 -8.38 -5.16 4.92
CA GLN A 332 -8.23 -4.06 5.89
C GLN A 332 -8.16 -2.69 5.20
N GLN A 333 -7.44 -2.59 4.05
CA GLN A 333 -7.43 -1.36 3.25
C GLN A 333 -8.83 -0.97 2.75
N SER A 334 -9.63 -1.94 2.30
CA SER A 334 -10.99 -1.70 1.81
C SER A 334 -11.93 -1.30 2.94
N ALA A 335 -11.86 -1.98 4.09
CA ALA A 335 -12.66 -1.66 5.26
C ALA A 335 -12.31 -0.27 5.81
N GLY A 336 -11.02 0.08 5.86
CA GLY A 336 -10.56 1.43 6.24
C GLY A 336 -11.07 2.52 5.30
N ALA A 337 -11.16 2.24 3.98
CA ALA A 337 -11.71 3.17 3.00
C ALA A 337 -13.25 3.31 3.14
N PHE A 338 -13.97 2.24 3.49
CA PHE A 338 -15.39 2.35 3.82
C PHE A 338 -15.61 3.27 5.02
N ALA A 339 -14.83 3.11 6.09
CA ALA A 339 -14.95 3.92 7.30
C ALA A 339 -14.52 5.38 7.08
N GLY A 340 -13.33 5.61 6.52
CA GLY A 340 -12.74 6.95 6.37
C GLY A 340 -13.29 7.74 5.18
N ASP A 341 -13.44 7.11 3.99
CA ASP A 341 -13.79 7.82 2.76
C ASP A 341 -15.31 7.94 2.56
N ILE A 342 -16.09 6.93 3.02
CA ILE A 342 -17.55 6.85 2.83
C ILE A 342 -18.29 7.07 4.15
N GLY A 343 -17.62 6.85 5.29
CA GLY A 343 -18.17 7.02 6.63
C GLY A 343 -19.15 5.91 7.04
N ILE A 344 -18.98 4.67 6.55
CA ILE A 344 -19.86 3.54 6.86
C ILE A 344 -19.14 2.44 7.63
N SER A 345 -19.90 1.78 8.50
CA SER A 345 -19.41 0.68 9.33
C SER A 345 -19.21 -0.61 8.54
N SER A 346 -18.22 -1.39 8.99
CA SER A 346 -17.92 -2.74 8.51
C SER A 346 -17.51 -3.64 9.68
N PRO A 347 -17.38 -4.96 9.51
CA PRO A 347 -16.93 -5.83 10.60
C PRO A 347 -15.60 -5.46 11.24
N LEU A 348 -14.66 -4.88 10.47
CA LEU A 348 -13.36 -4.41 11.00
C LEU A 348 -13.43 -2.99 11.59
N PHE A 349 -14.38 -2.17 11.15
CA PHE A 349 -14.62 -0.81 11.63
C PHE A 349 -16.11 -0.66 11.97
N PRO A 350 -16.56 -1.10 13.17
CA PRO A 350 -17.98 -1.30 13.45
C PRO A 350 -18.75 -0.02 13.81
N LEU A 351 -18.11 1.15 13.80
CA LEU A 351 -18.76 2.41 14.17
C LEU A 351 -19.46 3.04 12.96
N GLY A 352 -20.78 3.16 12.97
CA GLY A 352 -21.57 3.81 11.92
C GLY A 352 -21.37 5.32 11.82
N SER A 353 -20.77 5.95 12.84
CA SER A 353 -20.39 7.36 12.81
C SER A 353 -19.07 7.63 12.04
N GLY A 354 -18.42 6.58 11.49
CA GLY A 354 -17.14 6.73 10.81
C GLY A 354 -16.07 7.34 11.73
N GLU A 355 -15.40 8.39 11.27
CA GLU A 355 -14.36 9.11 12.02
C GLU A 355 -14.88 10.31 12.83
N CYS A 356 -16.21 10.46 13.04
CA CYS A 356 -16.76 11.56 13.83
C CYS A 356 -16.16 11.62 15.24
N THR A 357 -15.58 12.75 15.60
CA THR A 357 -14.93 12.96 16.91
C THR A 357 -15.92 13.32 18.01
N ALA A 358 -15.49 13.28 19.27
CA ALA A 358 -16.29 13.73 20.41
C ALA A 358 -16.76 15.20 20.32
N ASN A 359 -16.03 16.03 19.59
CA ASN A 359 -16.38 17.44 19.35
C ASN A 359 -17.43 17.61 18.23
N GLN A 360 -17.65 16.59 17.42
CA GLN A 360 -18.63 16.56 16.33
C GLN A 360 -19.94 15.89 16.79
N THR A 361 -20.52 16.37 17.87
CA THR A 361 -21.69 15.76 18.55
C THR A 361 -22.87 15.50 17.61
N LEU A 362 -23.17 16.37 16.66
CA LEU A 362 -24.24 16.15 15.68
C LEU A 362 -23.91 14.97 14.76
N CYS A 363 -22.65 14.84 14.38
CA CYS A 363 -22.16 13.73 13.56
C CYS A 363 -22.28 12.40 14.31
N GLN A 364 -21.81 12.34 15.55
CA GLN A 364 -21.90 11.12 16.37
C GLN A 364 -23.34 10.67 16.66
N ASN A 365 -24.29 11.60 16.74
CA ASN A 365 -25.70 11.30 17.02
C ASN A 365 -26.57 11.27 15.74
N ALA A 366 -25.95 11.25 14.57
CA ALA A 366 -26.68 11.12 13.32
C ALA A 366 -27.31 9.72 13.21
N ILE A 367 -28.37 9.61 12.41
CA ILE A 367 -29.00 8.31 12.14
C ILE A 367 -28.08 7.52 11.22
N HIS A 368 -27.75 6.30 11.63
CA HIS A 368 -26.91 5.36 10.88
C HIS A 368 -27.76 4.27 10.20
N GLY A 369 -27.16 3.54 9.25
CA GLY A 369 -27.80 2.43 8.57
C GLY A 369 -27.58 1.06 9.24
N ASP A 370 -26.86 1.02 10.38
CA ASP A 370 -26.47 -0.19 11.11
C ASP A 370 -27.48 -0.66 12.18
N GLU A 371 -28.59 0.08 12.36
CA GLU A 371 -29.64 -0.27 13.33
C GLU A 371 -30.49 -1.49 12.94
N ASP A 372 -30.25 -2.06 11.76
CA ASP A 372 -30.96 -3.24 11.28
C ASP A 372 -30.31 -4.56 11.72
N ALA A 373 -30.91 -5.68 11.33
CA ALA A 373 -30.45 -7.02 11.73
C ALA A 373 -29.04 -7.40 11.17
N ARG A 374 -28.42 -6.57 10.34
CA ARG A 374 -27.07 -6.80 9.77
C ARG A 374 -25.95 -6.40 10.72
N GLY A 375 -26.21 -5.47 11.65
CA GLY A 375 -25.27 -5.00 12.66
C GLY A 375 -24.17 -4.06 12.14
N THR A 376 -23.96 -3.97 10.82
CA THR A 376 -23.09 -3.02 10.13
C THR A 376 -23.68 -2.64 8.78
N GLU A 377 -23.36 -1.47 8.25
CA GLU A 377 -23.90 -0.96 6.98
C GLU A 377 -23.43 -1.77 5.79
N ILE A 378 -22.16 -2.23 5.83
CA ILE A 378 -21.68 -3.27 4.92
C ILE A 378 -21.35 -4.53 5.72
N ASP A 379 -22.00 -5.64 5.36
CA ASP A 379 -21.81 -6.93 6.03
C ASP A 379 -20.54 -7.66 5.55
N ALA A 380 -20.20 -8.75 6.25
CA ALA A 380 -19.00 -9.54 5.96
C ALA A 380 -19.00 -10.13 4.54
N GLU A 381 -20.16 -10.62 4.05
CA GLU A 381 -20.27 -11.19 2.71
C GLU A 381 -20.03 -10.13 1.62
N SER A 382 -20.58 -8.93 1.79
CA SER A 382 -20.35 -7.79 0.89
C SER A 382 -18.90 -7.32 0.93
N MET A 383 -18.26 -7.33 2.10
CA MET A 383 -16.82 -7.02 2.24
C MET A 383 -15.95 -8.03 1.49
N GLU A 384 -16.25 -9.33 1.60
CA GLU A 384 -15.56 -10.37 0.84
C GLU A 384 -15.70 -10.18 -0.68
N LEU A 385 -16.88 -9.84 -1.16
CA LEU A 385 -17.12 -9.58 -2.59
C LEU A 385 -16.34 -8.35 -3.10
N VAL A 386 -16.26 -7.27 -2.32
CA VAL A 386 -15.45 -6.09 -2.68
C VAL A 386 -13.96 -6.43 -2.64
N THR A 387 -13.53 -7.22 -1.68
CA THR A 387 -12.14 -7.70 -1.57
C THR A 387 -11.79 -8.61 -2.74
N PHE A 388 -12.67 -9.55 -3.10
CA PHE A 388 -12.50 -10.41 -4.27
C PHE A 388 -12.41 -9.61 -5.57
N TYR A 389 -13.27 -8.61 -5.76
CA TYR A 389 -13.19 -7.68 -6.90
C TYR A 389 -11.83 -6.98 -6.94
N SER A 390 -11.42 -6.35 -5.84
CA SER A 390 -10.18 -5.57 -5.75
C SER A 390 -8.94 -6.46 -5.95
N ARG A 391 -8.96 -7.70 -5.43
CA ARG A 391 -7.91 -8.71 -5.59
C ARG A 391 -7.76 -9.17 -7.03
N ASN A 392 -8.85 -9.27 -7.76
CA ASN A 392 -8.90 -9.88 -9.09
C ASN A 392 -8.98 -8.89 -10.25
N LEU A 393 -8.65 -7.60 -10.05
CA LEU A 393 -8.46 -6.66 -11.15
C LEU A 393 -7.18 -7.00 -11.91
N GLY A 394 -7.35 -7.37 -13.18
CA GLY A 394 -6.28 -7.84 -14.06
C GLY A 394 -5.33 -6.74 -14.50
N VAL A 395 -4.06 -7.08 -14.67
CA VAL A 395 -3.03 -6.17 -15.18
C VAL A 395 -2.93 -6.30 -16.70
N PRO A 396 -3.04 -5.19 -17.47
CA PRO A 396 -2.88 -5.23 -18.92
C PRO A 396 -1.47 -5.70 -19.32
N ALA A 397 -1.39 -6.44 -20.43
CA ALA A 397 -0.13 -6.86 -21.02
C ALA A 397 0.73 -5.62 -21.36
N ARG A 398 2.04 -5.77 -21.24
CA ARG A 398 2.99 -4.74 -21.69
C ARG A 398 2.90 -4.51 -23.19
N ARG A 399 3.08 -3.26 -23.57
CA ARG A 399 2.97 -2.82 -24.98
C ARG A 399 4.35 -2.67 -25.60
N ASN A 400 4.43 -2.96 -26.89
CA ASN A 400 5.62 -2.67 -27.72
C ASN A 400 6.94 -3.23 -27.16
N VAL A 401 6.93 -4.33 -26.42
CA VAL A 401 8.10 -4.89 -25.71
C VAL A 401 9.30 -5.19 -26.62
N LYS A 402 9.05 -5.39 -27.93
CA LYS A 402 10.10 -5.66 -28.94
C LYS A 402 10.58 -4.40 -29.68
N ASP A 403 10.01 -3.23 -29.39
CA ASP A 403 10.47 -1.97 -30.00
C ASP A 403 11.91 -1.67 -29.53
N PRO A 404 12.86 -1.42 -30.44
CA PRO A 404 14.24 -1.12 -30.06
C PRO A 404 14.37 0.05 -29.09
N ASN A 405 13.48 1.06 -29.16
CA ASN A 405 13.51 2.18 -28.22
C ASN A 405 12.98 1.77 -26.83
N VAL A 406 12.03 0.84 -26.76
CA VAL A 406 11.55 0.29 -25.47
C VAL A 406 12.65 -0.55 -24.82
N LEU A 407 13.36 -1.38 -25.59
CA LEU A 407 14.51 -2.16 -25.12
C LEU A 407 15.66 -1.25 -24.66
N ARG A 408 15.98 -0.22 -25.45
CA ARG A 408 16.97 0.80 -25.08
C ARG A 408 16.55 1.54 -23.80
N GLY A 409 15.26 1.91 -23.67
CA GLY A 409 14.73 2.56 -22.47
C GLY A 409 14.81 1.69 -21.25
N LYS A 410 14.57 0.38 -21.39
CA LYS A 410 14.79 -0.61 -20.31
C LYS A 410 16.26 -0.62 -19.87
N GLU A 411 17.20 -0.66 -20.83
CA GLU A 411 18.62 -0.58 -20.52
C GLU A 411 18.97 0.70 -19.75
N VAL A 412 18.43 1.85 -20.18
CA VAL A 412 18.62 3.14 -19.48
C VAL A 412 18.06 3.08 -18.07
N PHE A 413 16.84 2.54 -17.88
CA PHE A 413 16.20 2.38 -16.56
C PHE A 413 17.08 1.57 -15.59
N TYR A 414 17.63 0.43 -16.05
CA TYR A 414 18.53 -0.39 -15.25
C TYR A 414 19.87 0.31 -14.97
N LYS A 415 20.50 0.89 -15.99
CA LYS A 415 21.81 1.56 -15.85
C LYS A 415 21.77 2.83 -15.00
N THR A 416 20.62 3.50 -14.97
CA THR A 416 20.40 4.67 -14.10
C THR A 416 20.24 4.26 -12.64
N GLY A 417 19.98 2.97 -12.34
CA GLY A 417 19.76 2.47 -10.98
C GLY A 417 18.32 2.57 -10.51
N CYS A 418 17.34 2.85 -11.38
CA CYS A 418 15.92 2.90 -10.99
C CYS A 418 15.43 1.56 -10.42
N VAL A 419 16.07 0.44 -10.78
CA VAL A 419 15.73 -0.91 -10.32
C VAL A 419 16.05 -1.17 -8.85
N ALA A 420 16.82 -0.31 -8.20
CA ALA A 420 17.13 -0.43 -6.77
C ALA A 420 15.86 -0.33 -5.88
N CYS A 421 14.92 0.58 -6.24
CA CYS A 421 13.61 0.68 -5.62
C CYS A 421 12.54 -0.01 -6.48
N HIS A 422 12.60 0.16 -7.80
CA HIS A 422 11.65 -0.44 -8.74
C HIS A 422 12.09 -1.86 -9.14
N THR A 423 12.15 -2.78 -8.16
CA THR A 423 12.46 -4.21 -8.36
C THR A 423 11.58 -4.78 -9.47
N PRO A 424 12.16 -5.35 -10.55
CA PRO A 424 11.39 -5.67 -11.75
C PRO A 424 10.35 -6.77 -11.57
N SER A 425 10.67 -7.85 -10.86
CA SER A 425 9.83 -9.04 -10.86
C SER A 425 9.88 -9.85 -9.57
N PHE A 426 8.77 -10.53 -9.29
CA PHE A 426 8.61 -11.50 -8.21
C PHE A 426 7.88 -12.75 -8.71
N VAL A 427 7.92 -13.81 -7.91
CA VAL A 427 7.00 -14.94 -8.07
C VAL A 427 6.13 -15.00 -6.81
N THR A 428 4.82 -14.94 -6.98
CA THR A 428 3.86 -15.00 -5.88
C THR A 428 3.91 -16.33 -5.13
N HIS A 429 3.38 -16.38 -3.91
CA HIS A 429 3.19 -17.63 -3.17
C HIS A 429 2.45 -18.68 -4.01
N ARG A 430 2.70 -19.95 -3.74
CA ARG A 430 1.76 -21.01 -4.08
C ARG A 430 0.65 -20.99 -3.04
N LEU A 431 -0.60 -20.75 -3.49
CA LEU A 431 -1.77 -20.64 -2.62
C LEU A 431 -2.73 -21.79 -2.88
N ALA A 432 -3.33 -22.31 -1.81
CA ALA A 432 -4.25 -23.45 -1.89
C ALA A 432 -5.68 -23.02 -2.29
N ASP A 433 -6.08 -21.80 -1.95
CA ASP A 433 -7.46 -21.29 -2.06
C ASP A 433 -7.61 -20.02 -2.92
N GLN A 434 -6.52 -19.50 -3.48
CA GLN A 434 -6.48 -18.33 -4.37
C GLN A 434 -5.74 -18.69 -5.67
N PRO A 435 -6.34 -19.50 -6.57
CA PRO A 435 -5.67 -20.00 -7.77
C PRO A 435 -5.25 -18.89 -8.73
N GLU A 436 -5.97 -17.76 -8.76
CA GLU A 436 -5.71 -16.62 -9.63
C GLU A 436 -4.37 -15.96 -9.30
N GLN A 437 -4.02 -15.87 -8.02
CA GLN A 437 -2.78 -15.29 -7.53
C GLN A 437 -1.65 -16.30 -7.34
N SER A 438 -1.98 -17.61 -7.39
CA SER A 438 -1.05 -18.69 -7.03
C SER A 438 0.06 -18.87 -8.04
N PHE A 439 1.31 -18.76 -7.59
CA PHE A 439 2.55 -19.10 -8.30
C PHE A 439 2.73 -18.40 -9.65
N GLN A 440 2.49 -17.08 -9.70
CA GLN A 440 2.60 -16.25 -10.88
C GLN A 440 3.96 -15.53 -10.92
N LEU A 441 4.65 -15.53 -12.06
CA LEU A 441 5.75 -14.61 -12.34
C LEU A 441 5.15 -13.27 -12.74
N ILE A 442 5.40 -12.24 -11.96
CA ILE A 442 4.83 -10.90 -12.11
C ILE A 442 5.92 -9.83 -12.28
N TRP A 443 5.59 -8.72 -12.93
CA TRP A 443 6.51 -7.62 -13.24
C TRP A 443 5.96 -6.28 -12.74
N PRO A 444 5.86 -6.07 -11.40
CA PRO A 444 5.30 -4.86 -10.83
C PRO A 444 6.23 -3.64 -10.95
N TYR A 445 7.54 -3.84 -11.07
CA TYR A 445 8.54 -2.78 -10.96
C TYR A 445 8.37 -1.98 -9.66
N SER A 446 8.44 -2.66 -8.53
CA SER A 446 8.30 -2.12 -7.17
C SER A 446 8.85 -3.13 -6.18
N ASP A 447 9.54 -2.68 -5.14
CA ASP A 447 9.94 -3.50 -4.00
C ASP A 447 8.90 -3.47 -2.86
N LEU A 448 7.90 -2.59 -2.93
CA LEU A 448 6.90 -2.31 -1.89
C LEU A 448 7.47 -1.75 -0.57
N LEU A 449 8.73 -1.36 -0.56
CA LEU A 449 9.41 -0.77 0.61
C LEU A 449 9.22 0.75 0.66
N LEU A 450 9.52 1.32 1.82
CA LEU A 450 9.56 2.76 2.07
C LEU A 450 10.93 3.31 1.70
N HIS A 451 10.95 4.45 1.02
CA HIS A 451 12.16 5.20 0.71
C HIS A 451 12.00 6.67 1.07
N ASP A 452 13.04 7.28 1.62
CA ASP A 452 13.10 8.72 1.87
C ASP A 452 13.23 9.45 0.53
N MET A 453 12.14 10.09 0.10
CA MET A 453 12.07 10.81 -1.16
C MET A 453 12.50 12.29 -1.04
N GLY A 454 13.12 12.64 0.08
CA GLY A 454 13.63 13.99 0.36
C GLY A 454 12.55 14.99 0.76
N PRO A 455 12.98 16.21 1.15
CA PRO A 455 12.06 17.22 1.69
C PRO A 455 11.05 17.76 0.67
N ALA A 456 11.34 17.65 -0.63
CA ALA A 456 10.46 18.16 -1.67
C ALA A 456 9.17 17.35 -1.84
N LEU A 457 9.20 16.05 -1.50
CA LEU A 457 8.04 15.15 -1.52
C LEU A 457 7.50 14.85 -0.12
N ALA A 458 8.08 15.43 0.95
CA ALA A 458 7.63 15.21 2.32
C ALA A 458 6.22 15.79 2.55
N ASP A 459 5.39 15.03 3.25
CA ASP A 459 4.12 15.48 3.83
C ASP A 459 4.26 15.77 5.34
N ASN A 460 5.39 15.41 5.93
CA ASN A 460 5.74 15.52 7.35
C ASN A 460 4.83 14.72 8.30
N ARG A 461 3.91 13.90 7.78
CA ARG A 461 3.00 13.06 8.55
C ARG A 461 3.50 11.61 8.58
N PRO A 462 3.94 11.10 9.75
CA PRO A 462 4.26 9.69 9.91
C PRO A 462 3.03 8.77 9.76
N GLU A 463 3.30 7.50 9.44
CA GLU A 463 2.27 6.45 9.40
C GLU A 463 2.90 5.11 9.80
N ALA A 464 2.62 4.61 11.00
CA ALA A 464 3.33 3.51 11.63
C ALA A 464 4.85 3.77 11.67
N ARG A 465 5.68 2.99 10.98
CA ARG A 465 7.13 3.22 10.92
C ARG A 465 7.56 4.24 9.84
N ALA A 466 6.66 4.53 8.91
CA ALA A 466 6.98 5.47 7.84
C ALA A 466 7.08 6.90 8.38
N THR A 467 8.20 7.55 8.13
CA THR A 467 8.40 8.97 8.44
C THR A 467 7.59 9.89 7.52
N GLY A 468 7.56 11.19 7.82
CA GLY A 468 6.94 12.19 6.95
C GLY A 468 7.63 12.40 5.60
N ARG A 469 8.79 11.78 5.34
CA ARG A 469 9.57 11.87 4.09
C ARG A 469 9.52 10.58 3.27
N GLU A 470 9.11 9.48 3.89
CA GLU A 470 9.10 8.17 3.26
C GLU A 470 7.78 7.88 2.56
N TRP A 471 7.90 7.24 1.40
CA TRP A 471 6.80 6.77 0.58
C TRP A 471 7.09 5.35 0.09
N ARG A 472 6.04 4.52 0.01
CA ARG A 472 6.16 3.19 -0.58
C ARG A 472 6.38 3.31 -2.09
N THR A 473 7.35 2.55 -2.62
CA THR A 473 7.53 2.42 -4.06
C THR A 473 6.25 1.90 -4.73
N PRO A 474 5.57 2.69 -5.57
CA PRO A 474 4.37 2.23 -6.25
C PRO A 474 4.71 1.27 -7.39
N PRO A 475 3.85 0.27 -7.69
CA PRO A 475 4.00 -0.54 -8.88
C PRO A 475 3.86 0.31 -10.15
N LEU A 476 4.72 0.07 -11.15
CA LEU A 476 4.72 0.83 -12.40
C LEU A 476 3.88 0.18 -13.51
N TRP A 477 3.42 -1.06 -13.34
CA TRP A 477 2.53 -1.67 -14.34
C TRP A 477 1.29 -0.83 -14.62
N GLY A 478 0.89 -0.73 -15.87
CA GLY A 478 -0.24 0.09 -16.30
C GLY A 478 0.01 1.61 -16.31
N ILE A 479 1.16 2.11 -15.83
CA ILE A 479 1.41 3.56 -15.71
C ILE A 479 1.28 4.30 -17.05
N GLY A 480 1.69 3.67 -18.15
CA GLY A 480 1.56 4.23 -19.48
C GLY A 480 0.13 4.27 -20.04
N LEU A 481 -0.85 3.66 -19.34
CA LEU A 481 -2.27 3.71 -19.68
C LEU A 481 -3.05 4.76 -18.86
N THR A 482 -2.41 5.46 -17.93
CA THR A 482 -3.06 6.41 -17.02
C THR A 482 -3.91 7.43 -17.78
N LYS A 483 -3.39 8.05 -18.86
CA LYS A 483 -4.15 9.01 -19.67
C LYS A 483 -5.39 8.39 -20.30
N GLN A 484 -5.27 7.16 -20.80
CA GLN A 484 -6.38 6.46 -21.45
C GLN A 484 -7.49 6.10 -20.48
N VAL A 485 -7.13 5.64 -19.27
CA VAL A 485 -8.07 5.18 -18.25
C VAL A 485 -8.64 6.34 -17.43
N SER A 486 -7.79 7.21 -16.93
CA SER A 486 -8.17 8.26 -15.98
C SER A 486 -8.39 9.64 -16.64
N GLY A 487 -8.06 9.80 -17.94
CA GLY A 487 -8.22 11.05 -18.67
C GLY A 487 -7.12 12.09 -18.45
N HIS A 488 -6.19 11.84 -17.52
CA HIS A 488 -5.10 12.76 -17.13
C HIS A 488 -3.76 12.03 -17.02
N THR A 489 -2.68 12.78 -16.75
CA THR A 489 -1.32 12.26 -16.55
C THR A 489 -0.71 12.81 -15.26
N TYR A 490 -1.50 12.91 -14.19
CA TYR A 490 -1.01 13.34 -12.88
C TYR A 490 -0.45 12.16 -12.09
N PHE A 491 0.79 12.30 -11.62
CA PHE A 491 1.55 11.25 -10.92
C PHE A 491 2.00 11.72 -9.53
N LEU A 492 2.65 10.82 -8.79
CA LEU A 492 3.04 10.92 -7.38
C LEU A 492 1.83 10.84 -6.42
N HIS A 493 2.09 10.93 -5.10
CA HIS A 493 1.08 10.72 -4.05
C HIS A 493 -0.05 11.74 -4.07
N ASP A 494 0.21 12.94 -4.58
CA ASP A 494 -0.70 14.07 -4.62
C ASP A 494 -1.01 14.60 -6.04
N GLY A 495 -0.51 13.92 -7.06
CA GLY A 495 -0.77 14.30 -8.45
C GLY A 495 -0.03 15.56 -8.92
N ARG A 496 1.01 16.03 -8.19
CA ARG A 496 1.74 17.25 -8.58
C ARG A 496 2.49 17.14 -9.91
N ALA A 497 2.98 15.97 -10.26
CA ALA A 497 3.67 15.75 -11.53
C ALA A 497 2.66 15.57 -12.67
N ARG A 498 2.80 16.35 -13.76
CA ARG A 498 1.90 16.37 -14.93
C ARG A 498 2.32 15.42 -16.04
N SER A 499 3.48 14.77 -15.87
CA SER A 499 4.04 13.80 -16.82
C SER A 499 4.96 12.82 -16.13
N LEU A 500 5.32 11.73 -16.80
CA LEU A 500 6.33 10.78 -16.30
C LEU A 500 7.70 11.46 -16.10
N LEU A 501 8.07 12.39 -16.97
CA LEU A 501 9.33 13.13 -16.82
C LEU A 501 9.29 14.02 -15.56
N GLU A 502 8.21 14.76 -15.33
CA GLU A 502 8.07 15.54 -14.09
C GLU A 502 8.11 14.64 -12.86
N ALA A 503 7.47 13.45 -12.91
CA ALA A 503 7.53 12.50 -11.80
C ALA A 503 8.97 12.08 -11.49
N ILE A 504 9.77 11.76 -12.50
CA ILE A 504 11.20 11.45 -12.33
C ILE A 504 11.97 12.65 -11.75
N LEU A 505 11.71 13.85 -12.25
CA LEU A 505 12.41 15.07 -11.79
C LEU A 505 12.04 15.49 -10.36
N TRP A 506 10.94 14.96 -9.82
CA TRP A 506 10.55 15.13 -8.42
C TRP A 506 11.27 14.17 -7.47
N HIS A 507 11.91 13.11 -7.97
CA HIS A 507 12.66 12.18 -7.14
C HIS A 507 13.80 12.90 -6.42
N GLY A 508 13.90 12.71 -5.10
CA GLY A 508 14.92 13.29 -4.23
C GLY A 508 15.34 12.29 -3.17
N GLY A 509 16.02 12.74 -2.12
CA GLY A 509 16.48 11.83 -1.06
C GLY A 509 17.30 10.67 -1.60
N GLU A 510 16.89 9.43 -1.33
CA GLU A 510 17.57 8.22 -1.82
C GLU A 510 17.64 8.14 -3.35
N ALA A 511 16.67 8.68 -4.07
CA ALA A 511 16.62 8.67 -5.53
C ALA A 511 17.26 9.91 -6.20
N GLN A 512 17.94 10.78 -5.43
CA GLN A 512 18.53 12.02 -5.94
C GLN A 512 19.56 11.78 -7.04
N SER A 513 20.39 10.75 -6.90
CA SER A 513 21.46 10.45 -7.86
C SER A 513 20.90 9.99 -9.22
N GLN A 514 19.81 9.22 -9.20
CA GLN A 514 19.10 8.76 -10.39
C GLN A 514 18.42 9.92 -11.12
N ARG A 515 17.77 10.81 -10.40
CA ARG A 515 17.21 12.06 -10.94
C ARG A 515 18.29 12.90 -11.61
N ASP A 516 19.41 13.14 -10.92
CA ASP A 516 20.51 13.97 -11.45
C ASP A 516 21.16 13.34 -12.71
N THR A 517 21.15 12.02 -12.79
CA THR A 517 21.56 11.29 -13.99
C THR A 517 20.59 11.57 -15.14
N VAL A 518 19.27 11.53 -14.91
CA VAL A 518 18.26 11.83 -15.94
C VAL A 518 18.35 13.29 -16.41
N VAL A 519 18.63 14.25 -15.52
CA VAL A 519 18.85 15.65 -15.88
C VAL A 519 20.02 15.80 -16.85
N LYS A 520 21.07 14.97 -16.72
CA LYS A 520 22.30 14.99 -17.54
C LYS A 520 22.22 14.13 -18.79
N MET A 521 21.20 13.27 -18.95
CA MET A 521 21.02 12.38 -20.11
C MET A 521 20.89 13.13 -21.43
N SER A 522 21.33 12.51 -22.51
CA SER A 522 20.94 12.92 -23.84
C SER A 522 19.43 12.85 -24.03
N ARG A 523 18.92 13.62 -24.98
CA ARG A 523 17.49 13.60 -25.31
C ARG A 523 17.05 12.22 -25.77
N GLU A 524 17.87 11.53 -26.58
CA GLU A 524 17.59 10.20 -27.10
C GLU A 524 17.46 9.16 -26.00
N GLU A 525 18.34 9.19 -24.99
CA GLU A 525 18.28 8.28 -23.83
C GLU A 525 17.04 8.55 -22.98
N ARG A 526 16.75 9.81 -22.73
CA ARG A 526 15.57 10.22 -21.97
C ARG A 526 14.27 9.84 -22.68
N ASP A 527 14.18 10.08 -24.00
CA ASP A 527 13.02 9.70 -24.79
C ASP A 527 12.83 8.17 -24.82
N ALA A 528 13.92 7.40 -24.86
CA ALA A 528 13.88 5.94 -24.77
C ALA A 528 13.38 5.49 -23.38
N LEU A 529 13.88 6.09 -22.29
CA LEU A 529 13.43 5.83 -20.91
C LEU A 529 11.91 6.07 -20.78
N LEU A 530 11.40 7.18 -21.29
CA LEU A 530 9.97 7.48 -21.27
C LEU A 530 9.15 6.47 -22.07
N LYS A 531 9.63 6.05 -23.25
CA LYS A 531 8.97 4.98 -24.03
C LYS A 531 8.91 3.65 -23.30
N PHE A 532 9.96 3.30 -22.55
CA PHE A 532 9.93 2.13 -21.69
C PHE A 532 8.84 2.22 -20.63
N LEU A 533 8.77 3.33 -19.89
CA LEU A 533 7.74 3.57 -18.87
C LEU A 533 6.33 3.60 -19.48
N GLU A 534 6.16 4.20 -20.66
CA GLU A 534 4.90 4.18 -21.41
C GLU A 534 4.50 2.78 -21.87
N SER A 535 5.45 1.84 -21.97
CA SER A 535 5.17 0.46 -22.36
C SER A 535 4.62 -0.39 -21.22
N LEU A 536 4.86 0.02 -19.97
CA LEU A 536 4.42 -0.66 -18.75
C LEU A 536 2.88 -0.46 -18.47
#